data_99d012c104f49a3fe54cc8476343da0d
#
_entry.id   99d012c104f49a3fe54cc8476343da0d
#
_cell.length_a   1.000
_cell.length_b   1.000
_cell.length_c   1.000
_cell.angle_alpha   90.00
_cell.angle_beta   90.00
_cell.angle_gamma   90.00
#
_symmetry.space_group_name_H-M   'P 1'
#
loop_
_entity.id
_entity.type
_entity.pdbx_description
1 polymer ?
#
loop_
_entity_poly.entity_id
_entity_poly.type
_entity_poly.pdbx_seq_one_letter_code
_entity_poly.pdbx_strand_id
1 'polypeptide(L)'
;NPKITYLEIHNETLIKLRSDEQDIITFNIPDAKRGQIQLQLKKAKIFSDQFLITLSSGKRFDGDKGIHYHGTINGDPKSLVAISIYNDHLSGMIIDQNASYNIGKIKNSNDYAFFKEKDLDHKMTRNCGINDKEFDFVMPMQQNVEERSAKTVLSYVETDYDMISDMGN
;
A
#
# COMPACT_ATOMS: atom_id res chain seq x y z
N ASN A 1 -1.32 -24.57 -4.54
CA ASN A 1 -0.28 -23.63 -4.99
C ASN A 1 -0.90 -22.25 -5.09
N PRO A 2 -0.32 -21.23 -4.43
CA PRO A 2 -0.78 -19.88 -4.58
C PRO A 2 -0.72 -19.47 -6.06
N LYS A 3 -1.79 -18.84 -6.55
CA LYS A 3 -1.83 -18.33 -7.92
C LYS A 3 -1.15 -16.97 -7.95
N ILE A 4 0.14 -16.98 -8.26
CA ILE A 4 0.94 -15.79 -8.42
C ILE A 4 1.05 -15.48 -9.92
N THR A 5 0.76 -14.25 -10.31
CA THR A 5 1.06 -13.73 -11.63
C THR A 5 2.37 -12.97 -11.56
N TYR A 6 3.35 -13.38 -12.35
CA TYR A 6 4.62 -12.69 -12.45
C TYR A 6 4.50 -11.58 -13.48
N LEU A 7 4.98 -10.39 -13.12
CA LEU A 7 4.96 -9.20 -13.96
C LEU A 7 6.38 -8.68 -14.11
N GLU A 8 6.70 -8.18 -15.28
CA GLU A 8 7.92 -7.43 -15.52
C GLU A 8 7.59 -5.95 -15.60
N ILE A 9 8.31 -5.13 -14.83
CA ILE A 9 8.18 -3.68 -14.87
C ILE A 9 9.56 -3.11 -15.17
N HIS A 10 9.68 -2.47 -16.34
CA HIS A 10 10.96 -1.89 -16.76
C HIS A 10 11.32 -0.70 -15.88
N ASN A 11 12.56 -0.66 -15.41
CA ASN A 11 13.08 0.43 -14.58
C ASN A 11 12.91 1.81 -15.24
N GLU A 12 13.06 1.89 -16.56
CA GLU A 12 12.84 3.13 -17.30
C GLU A 12 11.41 3.68 -17.13
N THR A 13 10.42 2.79 -17.03
CA THR A 13 9.04 3.17 -16.75
C THR A 13 8.89 3.77 -15.37
N LEU A 14 9.53 3.19 -14.35
CA LEU A 14 9.51 3.73 -12.98
C LEU A 14 10.19 5.09 -12.91
N ILE A 15 11.37 5.23 -13.54
CA ILE A 15 12.11 6.49 -13.61
C ILE A 15 11.24 7.56 -14.29
N LYS A 16 10.60 7.23 -15.41
CA LYS A 16 9.73 8.15 -16.12
C LYS A 16 8.52 8.58 -15.28
N LEU A 17 7.85 7.65 -14.64
CA LEU A 17 6.71 7.95 -13.76
C LEU A 17 7.10 8.87 -12.61
N ARG A 18 8.31 8.73 -12.09
CA ARG A 18 8.83 9.58 -11.03
C ARG A 18 9.26 10.96 -11.54
N SER A 19 9.91 11.04 -12.70
CA SER A 19 10.36 12.32 -13.28
C SER A 19 9.20 13.19 -13.73
N ASP A 20 8.19 12.57 -14.31
CA ASP A 20 7.02 13.28 -14.85
C ASP A 20 6.07 13.75 -13.75
N GLU A 21 6.12 13.14 -12.58
CA GLU A 21 5.30 13.45 -11.39
C GLU A 21 3.81 13.76 -11.69
N GLN A 22 3.25 13.03 -12.64
CA GLN A 22 1.89 13.27 -13.12
C GLN A 22 0.87 13.14 -11.98
N ASP A 23 -0.08 14.05 -11.93
CA ASP A 23 -1.16 14.00 -10.94
C ASP A 23 -2.12 12.84 -11.15
N ILE A 24 -2.29 12.41 -12.40
CA ILE A 24 -3.15 11.29 -12.78
C ILE A 24 -2.36 10.34 -13.67
N ILE A 25 -2.35 9.07 -13.30
CA ILE A 25 -1.73 7.99 -14.08
C ILE A 25 -2.69 6.83 -14.27
N THR A 26 -2.47 6.06 -15.32
CA THR A 26 -3.26 4.88 -15.61
C THR A 26 -2.33 3.69 -15.84
N PHE A 27 -2.60 2.59 -15.15
CA PHE A 27 -1.91 1.31 -15.33
C PHE A 27 -2.86 0.23 -15.83
N ASN A 28 -2.35 -0.66 -16.67
CA ASN A 28 -3.04 -1.89 -17.03
C ASN A 28 -2.27 -3.08 -16.44
N ILE A 29 -2.95 -3.89 -15.65
CA ILE A 29 -2.40 -5.12 -15.07
C ILE A 29 -3.09 -6.31 -15.73
N PRO A 30 -2.34 -7.32 -16.22
CA PRO A 30 -2.94 -8.54 -16.74
C PRO A 30 -3.63 -9.32 -15.61
N ASP A 31 -4.86 -9.76 -15.85
CA ASP A 31 -5.63 -10.60 -14.95
C ASP A 31 -6.08 -11.86 -15.69
N ALA A 32 -5.80 -13.03 -15.12
CA ALA A 32 -6.08 -14.31 -15.78
C ALA A 32 -7.56 -14.57 -16.08
N LYS A 33 -8.48 -13.91 -15.38
CA LYS A 33 -9.92 -14.07 -15.54
C LYS A 33 -10.56 -12.96 -16.35
N ARG A 34 -10.07 -11.74 -16.23
CA ARG A 34 -10.65 -10.51 -16.78
C ARG A 34 -9.86 -9.97 -17.99
N GLY A 35 -8.75 -10.62 -18.35
CA GLY A 35 -7.83 -10.19 -19.40
C GLY A 35 -6.95 -9.05 -18.93
N GLN A 36 -7.50 -7.87 -18.73
CA GLN A 36 -6.79 -6.71 -18.16
C GLN A 36 -7.68 -5.95 -17.19
N ILE A 37 -7.08 -5.43 -16.14
CA ILE A 37 -7.68 -4.46 -15.24
C ILE A 37 -6.96 -3.13 -15.39
N GLN A 38 -7.71 -2.05 -15.52
CA GLN A 38 -7.18 -0.71 -15.60
C GLN A 38 -7.26 -0.05 -14.24
N LEU A 39 -6.12 0.41 -13.73
CA LEU A 39 -6.03 1.20 -12.51
C LEU A 39 -5.99 2.68 -12.89
N GLN A 40 -6.95 3.45 -12.39
CA GLN A 40 -7.01 4.90 -12.54
C GLN A 40 -6.59 5.53 -11.23
N LEU A 41 -5.45 6.21 -11.23
CA LEU A 41 -4.76 6.63 -10.02
C LEU A 41 -4.52 8.12 -10.02
N LYS A 42 -4.73 8.73 -8.86
CA LYS A 42 -4.43 10.13 -8.57
C LYS A 42 -3.33 10.23 -7.53
N LYS A 43 -2.37 11.13 -7.74
CA LYS A 43 -1.28 11.40 -6.80
C LYS A 43 -1.85 11.79 -5.42
N ALA A 44 -1.30 11.19 -4.38
CA ALA A 44 -1.71 11.38 -3.00
C ALA A 44 -0.59 12.02 -2.17
N LYS A 45 -0.90 13.11 -1.48
CA LYS A 45 0.00 13.69 -0.48
C LYS A 45 -0.26 12.98 0.85
N ILE A 46 0.49 11.91 1.13
CA ILE A 46 0.31 11.14 2.37
C ILE A 46 1.16 11.66 3.53
N PHE A 47 2.23 12.38 3.24
CA PHE A 47 3.10 12.95 4.26
C PHE A 47 2.79 14.43 4.47
N SER A 48 2.80 14.87 5.72
CA SER A 48 2.76 16.29 6.07
C SER A 48 4.07 16.99 5.66
N ASP A 49 4.04 18.32 5.59
CA ASP A 49 5.25 19.09 5.29
C ASP A 49 6.31 18.96 6.41
N GLN A 50 5.88 18.60 7.61
CA GLN A 50 6.73 18.39 8.79
C GLN A 50 7.12 16.91 8.97
N PHE A 51 6.72 16.01 8.06
CA PHE A 51 7.03 14.59 8.18
C PHE A 51 8.54 14.35 8.15
N LEU A 52 9.02 13.63 9.14
CA LEU A 52 10.41 13.22 9.26
C LEU A 52 10.49 11.78 9.76
N ILE A 53 11.52 11.09 9.34
CA ILE A 53 11.89 9.77 9.84
C ILE A 53 13.18 9.93 10.66
N THR A 54 13.15 9.48 11.90
CA THR A 54 14.32 9.47 12.78
C THR A 54 14.73 8.03 13.04
N LEU A 55 15.99 7.72 12.80
CA LEU A 55 16.57 6.42 13.10
C LEU A 55 16.79 6.27 14.61
N SER A 56 16.95 5.04 15.09
CA SER A 56 17.30 4.74 16.50
C SER A 56 18.59 5.44 16.97
N SER A 57 19.48 5.76 16.04
CA SER A 57 20.70 6.55 16.29
C SER A 57 20.44 8.05 16.52
N GLY A 58 19.20 8.52 16.43
CA GLY A 58 18.83 9.93 16.47
C GLY A 58 19.08 10.69 15.14
N LYS A 59 19.66 10.04 14.15
CA LYS A 59 19.91 10.67 12.83
C LYS A 59 18.63 10.70 12.01
N ARG A 60 18.47 11.78 11.23
CA ARG A 60 17.40 11.89 10.26
C ARG A 60 17.67 10.96 9.08
N PHE A 61 16.63 10.26 8.63
CA PHE A 61 16.68 9.47 7.41
C PHE A 61 16.22 10.34 6.23
N ASP A 62 17.09 10.53 5.27
CA ASP A 62 16.85 11.31 4.04
C ASP A 62 16.70 10.41 2.80
N GLY A 63 16.30 9.15 3.00
CA GLY A 63 16.08 8.21 1.92
C GLY A 63 14.83 8.49 1.08
N ASP A 64 14.63 7.67 0.07
CA ASP A 64 13.51 7.77 -0.84
C ASP A 64 12.17 7.54 -0.11
N LYS A 65 11.32 8.55 -0.12
CA LYS A 65 9.97 8.48 0.48
C LYS A 65 8.91 7.98 -0.50
N GLY A 66 9.28 7.80 -1.77
CA GLY A 66 8.36 7.40 -2.82
C GLY A 66 7.38 8.49 -3.27
N ILE A 67 6.68 8.18 -4.36
CA ILE A 67 5.50 8.92 -4.82
C ILE A 67 4.30 8.00 -4.67
N HIS A 68 3.23 8.51 -4.07
CA HIS A 68 2.08 7.70 -3.69
C HIS A 68 0.87 8.08 -4.52
N TYR A 69 0.11 7.06 -4.88
CA TYR A 69 -1.11 7.20 -5.66
C TYR A 69 -2.23 6.39 -5.01
N HIS A 70 -3.45 6.90 -5.12
CA HIS A 70 -4.66 6.16 -4.80
C HIS A 70 -5.65 6.25 -5.95
N GLY A 71 -6.57 5.30 -6.02
CA GLY A 71 -7.57 5.32 -7.08
C GLY A 71 -8.49 4.12 -7.09
N THR A 72 -8.98 3.79 -8.27
CA THR A 72 -9.99 2.76 -8.49
C THR A 72 -9.64 1.83 -9.64
N ILE A 73 -10.30 0.69 -9.69
CA ILE A 73 -10.25 -0.26 -10.81
C ILE A 73 -11.35 0.10 -11.79
N ASN A 74 -11.02 0.35 -13.06
CA ASN A 74 -11.98 0.62 -14.13
C ASN A 74 -13.04 1.69 -13.78
N GLY A 75 -12.69 2.64 -12.89
CA GLY A 75 -13.62 3.66 -12.39
C GLY A 75 -14.67 3.16 -11.39
N ASP A 76 -14.58 1.91 -10.92
CA ASP A 76 -15.51 1.36 -9.92
C ASP A 76 -15.27 2.03 -8.54
N PRO A 77 -16.23 2.83 -8.03
CA PRO A 77 -16.08 3.53 -6.74
C PRO A 77 -16.09 2.60 -5.53
N LYS A 78 -16.41 1.32 -5.70
CA LYS A 78 -16.37 0.30 -4.66
C LYS A 78 -15.02 -0.42 -4.60
N SER A 79 -14.10 -0.08 -5.50
CA SER A 79 -12.72 -0.57 -5.47
C SER A 79 -11.80 0.45 -4.82
N LEU A 80 -10.68 -0.03 -4.29
CA LEU A 80 -9.61 0.80 -3.74
C LEU A 80 -8.28 0.34 -4.31
N VAL A 81 -7.48 1.30 -4.75
CA VAL A 81 -6.11 1.05 -5.20
C VAL A 81 -5.18 2.01 -4.48
N ALA A 82 -4.08 1.50 -3.95
CA ALA A 82 -2.99 2.27 -3.39
C ALA A 82 -1.67 1.74 -3.96
N ILE A 83 -0.91 2.61 -4.63
CA ILE A 83 0.40 2.30 -5.23
C ILE A 83 1.43 3.29 -4.73
N SER A 84 2.58 2.78 -4.31
CA SER A 84 3.76 3.56 -3.97
C SER A 84 4.88 3.25 -4.95
N ILE A 85 5.49 4.28 -5.52
CA ILE A 85 6.57 4.17 -6.51
C ILE A 85 7.83 4.75 -5.90
N TYR A 86 8.86 3.92 -5.80
CA TYR A 86 10.19 4.25 -5.31
C TYR A 86 11.20 4.29 -6.47
N ASN A 87 12.46 4.62 -6.19
CA ASN A 87 13.50 4.72 -7.21
C ASN A 87 13.76 3.41 -7.97
N ASP A 88 13.64 2.28 -7.29
CA ASP A 88 14.02 0.96 -7.79
C ASP A 88 12.89 -0.07 -7.80
N HIS A 89 11.72 0.30 -7.28
CA HIS A 89 10.57 -0.60 -7.23
C HIS A 89 9.24 0.15 -7.07
N LEU A 90 8.16 -0.58 -7.25
CA LEU A 90 6.85 -0.18 -6.78
C LEU A 90 6.26 -1.25 -5.86
N SER A 91 5.34 -0.85 -5.02
CA SER A 91 4.52 -1.74 -4.23
C SER A 91 3.10 -1.21 -4.14
N GLY A 92 2.15 -2.08 -3.89
CA GLY A 92 0.77 -1.63 -3.76
C GLY A 92 -0.23 -2.69 -3.40
N MET A 93 -1.42 -2.20 -3.09
CA MET A 93 -2.58 -3.01 -2.75
C MET A 93 -3.76 -2.59 -3.62
N ILE A 94 -4.50 -3.57 -4.08
CA ILE A 94 -5.66 -3.43 -4.96
C ILE A 94 -6.80 -4.22 -4.34
N ILE A 95 -7.89 -3.56 -4.00
CA ILE A 95 -9.05 -4.18 -3.38
C ILE A 95 -10.25 -4.01 -4.31
N ASP A 96 -10.91 -5.09 -4.63
CA ASP A 96 -12.23 -5.10 -5.25
C ASP A 96 -13.27 -5.78 -4.34
N GLN A 97 -14.52 -5.86 -4.79
CA GLN A 97 -15.61 -6.47 -4.01
C GLN A 97 -15.38 -7.96 -3.69
N ASN A 98 -14.43 -8.62 -4.36
CA ASN A 98 -14.22 -10.07 -4.28
C ASN A 98 -12.92 -10.45 -3.58
N ALA A 99 -11.91 -9.58 -3.60
CA ALA A 99 -10.57 -9.91 -3.12
C ALA A 99 -9.68 -8.70 -2.89
N SER A 100 -8.70 -8.91 -2.02
CA SER A 100 -7.50 -8.08 -1.86
C SER A 100 -6.35 -8.69 -2.64
N TYR A 101 -5.63 -7.87 -3.39
CA TYR A 101 -4.44 -8.25 -4.15
C TYR A 101 -3.28 -7.39 -3.71
N ASN A 102 -2.09 -7.98 -3.74
CA ASN A 102 -0.85 -7.26 -3.51
C ASN A 102 0.03 -7.32 -4.75
N ILE A 103 0.78 -6.27 -4.99
CA ILE A 103 1.83 -6.18 -5.99
C ILE A 103 3.12 -5.73 -5.32
N GLY A 104 4.23 -6.41 -5.58
CA GLY A 104 5.53 -6.05 -5.04
C GLY A 104 6.67 -6.71 -5.77
N LYS A 105 7.85 -6.10 -5.68
CA LYS A 105 9.08 -6.62 -6.29
C LYS A 105 9.56 -7.87 -5.56
N ILE A 106 9.98 -8.87 -6.30
CA ILE A 106 10.56 -10.09 -5.73
C ILE A 106 12.00 -9.81 -5.32
N LYS A 107 12.35 -10.23 -4.10
CA LYS A 107 13.72 -10.04 -3.57
C LYS A 107 14.75 -10.64 -4.53
N ASN A 108 15.79 -9.87 -4.83
CA ASN A 108 16.88 -10.24 -5.72
C ASN A 108 16.46 -10.56 -7.18
N SER A 109 15.33 -10.04 -7.63
CA SER A 109 14.84 -10.15 -9.01
C SER A 109 14.37 -8.79 -9.53
N ASN A 110 14.20 -8.68 -10.85
CA ASN A 110 13.50 -7.56 -11.47
C ASN A 110 12.01 -7.85 -11.67
N ASP A 111 11.58 -9.06 -11.35
CA ASP A 111 10.19 -9.46 -11.46
C ASP A 111 9.36 -8.97 -10.29
N TYR A 112 8.07 -8.83 -10.53
CA TYR A 112 7.06 -8.49 -9.56
C TYR A 112 6.09 -9.66 -9.38
N ALA A 113 5.64 -9.86 -8.16
CA ALA A 113 4.57 -10.77 -7.83
C ALA A 113 3.25 -10.00 -7.70
N PHE A 114 2.22 -10.43 -8.43
CA PHE A 114 0.85 -9.99 -8.26
C PHE A 114 0.01 -11.18 -7.82
N PHE A 115 -0.59 -11.11 -6.65
CA PHE A 115 -1.26 -12.24 -6.02
C PHE A 115 -2.41 -11.80 -5.12
N LYS A 116 -3.35 -12.71 -4.89
CA LYS A 116 -4.38 -12.52 -3.88
C LYS A 116 -3.83 -12.78 -2.49
N GLU A 117 -4.15 -11.92 -1.55
CA GLU A 117 -3.75 -12.07 -0.16
C GLU A 117 -4.17 -13.43 0.42
N LYS A 118 -5.39 -13.86 0.18
CA LYS A 118 -5.91 -15.15 0.67
C LYS A 118 -5.24 -16.39 0.06
N ASP A 119 -4.52 -16.25 -1.06
CA ASP A 119 -3.82 -17.36 -1.70
C ASP A 119 -2.42 -17.59 -1.10
N LEU A 120 -1.97 -16.70 -0.21
CA LEU A 120 -0.78 -16.89 0.59
C LEU A 120 -1.13 -17.68 1.85
N ASP A 121 -0.38 -18.76 2.08
CA ASP A 121 -0.52 -19.58 3.28
C ASP A 121 0.18 -18.89 4.47
N HIS A 122 -0.37 -17.74 4.88
CA HIS A 122 0.14 -17.01 6.02
C HIS A 122 -0.37 -17.64 7.32
N LYS A 123 0.42 -18.52 7.88
CA LYS A 123 0.35 -18.76 9.31
C LYS A 123 0.93 -17.52 10.00
N MET A 124 0.12 -16.50 10.19
CA MET A 124 0.48 -15.41 11.10
C MET A 124 0.61 -16.00 12.50
N THR A 125 1.84 -16.27 12.89
CA THR A 125 2.18 -16.72 14.26
C THR A 125 2.23 -15.57 15.25
N ARG A 126 1.97 -14.34 14.80
CA ARG A 126 1.96 -13.17 15.68
C ARG A 126 0.55 -12.92 16.19
N ASN A 127 0.34 -13.23 17.45
CA ASN A 127 -0.78 -12.69 18.20
C ASN A 127 -0.46 -11.21 18.50
N CYS A 128 -1.36 -10.31 18.08
CA CYS A 128 -1.40 -8.99 18.69
C CYS A 128 -1.52 -9.21 20.19
N GLY A 129 -0.55 -8.73 20.97
CA GLY A 129 -0.53 -8.92 22.44
C GLY A 129 -1.67 -8.20 23.17
N ILE A 130 -2.64 -7.66 22.43
CA ILE A 130 -3.81 -6.99 22.96
C ILE A 130 -4.90 -8.04 23.13
N ASN A 131 -5.35 -8.21 24.38
CA ASN A 131 -6.49 -9.05 24.70
C ASN A 131 -7.77 -8.23 24.53
N ASP A 132 -8.46 -8.40 23.41
CA ASP A 132 -9.71 -7.65 23.08
C ASP A 132 -10.83 -7.83 24.11
N LYS A 133 -10.68 -8.75 25.06
CA LYS A 133 -11.64 -8.97 26.14
C LYS A 133 -11.62 -7.90 27.24
N GLU A 134 -10.59 -7.04 27.28
CA GLU A 134 -10.47 -5.98 28.27
C GLU A 134 -10.96 -4.61 27.78
N PHE A 135 -11.33 -4.49 26.52
CA PHE A 135 -11.89 -3.24 25.97
C PHE A 135 -13.37 -3.37 25.72
N ASP A 136 -14.19 -3.08 26.73
CA ASP A 136 -15.60 -2.70 26.52
C ASP A 136 -15.63 -1.34 25.78
N PHE A 137 -15.42 -1.38 24.47
CA PHE A 137 -15.58 -0.20 23.64
C PHE A 137 -17.08 0.09 23.49
N VAL A 138 -17.61 0.89 24.39
CA VAL A 138 -18.93 1.47 24.21
C VAL A 138 -18.85 2.45 23.05
N MET A 139 -19.28 2.01 21.86
CA MET A 139 -19.46 2.95 20.74
C MET A 139 -20.40 4.06 21.21
N PRO A 140 -19.97 5.33 21.21
CA PRO A 140 -20.90 6.41 21.43
C PRO A 140 -21.97 6.33 20.34
N MET A 141 -23.24 6.29 20.71
CA MET A 141 -24.38 6.35 19.78
C MET A 141 -24.11 7.50 18.80
N GLN A 142 -24.07 7.19 17.51
CA GLN A 142 -23.91 8.20 16.46
C GLN A 142 -25.09 9.17 16.56
N GLN A 143 -24.83 10.33 17.13
CA GLN A 143 -25.68 11.49 16.88
C GLN A 143 -25.54 11.85 15.42
N ASN A 144 -26.65 12.10 14.75
CA ASN A 144 -26.83 12.45 13.34
C ASN A 144 -25.62 13.17 12.75
N VAL A 145 -24.89 12.48 11.87
CA VAL A 145 -23.74 13.08 11.16
C VAL A 145 -24.31 13.82 9.95
N GLU A 146 -24.75 15.04 10.17
CA GLU A 146 -24.81 16.04 9.12
C GLU A 146 -23.38 16.43 8.77
N GLU A 147 -23.02 16.29 7.51
CA GLU A 147 -21.72 16.57 6.87
C GLU A 147 -20.59 15.58 7.21
N ARG A 148 -20.27 14.74 6.23
CA ARG A 148 -19.05 13.95 6.19
C ARG A 148 -17.87 14.87 5.84
N SER A 149 -17.38 15.64 6.81
CA SER A 149 -16.10 16.32 6.64
C SER A 149 -14.95 15.31 6.72
N ALA A 150 -14.06 15.34 5.75
CA ALA A 150 -12.83 14.55 5.82
C ALA A 150 -12.03 14.99 7.05
N LYS A 151 -11.73 14.05 7.95
CA LYS A 151 -10.90 14.30 9.13
C LYS A 151 -9.47 13.84 8.85
N THR A 152 -8.51 14.70 9.11
CA THR A 152 -7.08 14.36 9.05
C THR A 152 -6.62 13.94 10.44
N VAL A 153 -6.00 12.76 10.53
CA VAL A 153 -5.40 12.26 11.76
C VAL A 153 -3.88 12.34 11.61
N LEU A 154 -3.23 13.02 12.54
CA LEU A 154 -1.78 12.98 12.67
C LEU A 154 -1.42 11.75 13.49
N SER A 155 -0.56 10.90 12.95
CA SER A 155 -0.10 9.71 13.63
C SER A 155 1.42 9.72 13.79
N TYR A 156 1.86 9.18 14.92
CA TYR A 156 3.24 8.83 15.18
C TYR A 156 3.34 7.30 15.11
N VAL A 157 4.33 6.80 14.36
CA VAL A 157 4.57 5.37 14.23
C VAL A 157 5.99 5.07 14.66
N GLU A 158 6.13 4.17 15.63
CA GLU A 158 7.39 3.62 16.07
C GLU A 158 7.48 2.16 15.67
N THR A 159 8.60 1.76 15.09
CA THR A 159 8.87 0.37 14.73
C THR A 159 9.98 -0.17 15.59
N ASP A 160 9.81 -1.36 16.15
CA ASP A 160 10.84 -2.04 16.91
C ASP A 160 11.82 -2.81 16.01
N TYR A 161 12.89 -3.28 16.61
CA TYR A 161 13.94 -4.03 15.92
C TYR A 161 13.43 -5.35 15.34
N ASP A 162 12.52 -6.02 16.01
CA ASP A 162 12.00 -7.31 15.58
C ASP A 162 11.18 -7.17 14.31
N MET A 163 10.37 -6.11 14.20
CA MET A 163 9.61 -5.81 12.99
C MET A 163 10.54 -5.58 11.79
N ILE A 164 11.61 -4.79 11.97
CA ILE A 164 12.59 -4.51 10.92
C ILE A 164 13.36 -5.78 10.53
N SER A 165 13.76 -6.59 11.51
CA SER A 165 14.49 -7.86 11.29
C SER A 165 13.68 -8.85 10.45
N ASP A 166 12.38 -8.96 10.70
CA ASP A 166 11.51 -9.91 10.03
C ASP A 166 11.11 -9.49 8.61
N MET A 167 11.05 -8.19 8.34
CA MET A 167 10.78 -7.68 7.00
C MET A 167 11.99 -7.75 6.08
N GLY A 168 13.17 -8.03 6.62
CA GLY A 168 14.43 -8.19 5.91
C GLY A 168 14.98 -6.84 5.41
N ASN A 169 16.19 -6.52 5.83
CA ASN A 169 16.98 -5.45 5.23
C ASN A 169 17.26 -5.74 3.76
#